data_87b0037dbb0fcb9e076849ac5c73c445
#
_entry.id   87b0037dbb0fcb9e076849ac5c73c445
#
_cell.length_a   1.000
_cell.length_b   1.000
_cell.length_c   1.000
_cell.angle_alpha   90.00
_cell.angle_beta   90.00
_cell.angle_gamma   90.00
#
_symmetry.space_group_name_H-M   'P 1'
#
loop_
_entity.id
_entity.type
_entity.pdbx_description
1 polymer ?
#
loop_
_entity_poly.entity_id
_entity_poly.type
_entity_poly.pdbx_seq_one_letter_code
_entity_poly.pdbx_strand_id
1 'polypeptide(L)'
;MKRHFGLILFSAWFLVAILHTFVTVSWLYWYYTWLDIPMHFSCAFLLMTTWFYFLNKKECLKELAKKPIFNPIFLLILIIISWEIFQLTLGKPMSSNYINDTRTDLVVGLIGGLLSYFFFSSRTIGK
;
A
#
# COMPACT_ATOMS: atom_id res chain seq x y z
N MET A 1 4.45 -17.98 -9.71
CA MET A 1 3.21 -17.76 -8.94
C MET A 1 2.03 -18.45 -9.64
N LYS A 2 1.18 -19.17 -8.88
CA LYS A 2 0.08 -19.97 -9.43
C LYS A 2 -0.95 -19.11 -10.17
N ARG A 3 -1.65 -19.69 -11.17
CA ARG A 3 -2.65 -19.01 -12.03
C ARG A 3 -3.71 -18.23 -11.25
N HIS A 4 -4.14 -18.76 -10.10
CA HIS A 4 -5.20 -18.16 -9.26
C HIS A 4 -4.72 -17.00 -8.37
N PHE A 5 -3.41 -16.76 -8.26
CA PHE A 5 -2.89 -15.71 -7.38
C PHE A 5 -3.35 -14.30 -7.82
N GLY A 6 -3.45 -14.07 -9.13
CA GLY A 6 -3.97 -12.80 -9.65
C GLY A 6 -5.43 -12.55 -9.26
N LEU A 7 -6.26 -13.59 -9.24
CA LEU A 7 -7.66 -13.47 -8.79
C LEU A 7 -7.73 -13.16 -7.30
N ILE A 8 -6.92 -13.84 -6.49
CA ILE A 8 -6.86 -13.58 -5.03
C ILE A 8 -6.43 -12.13 -4.78
N LEU A 9 -5.41 -11.66 -5.49
CA LEU A 9 -4.92 -10.30 -5.37
C LEU A 9 -5.98 -9.26 -5.77
N PHE A 10 -6.66 -9.51 -6.88
CA PHE A 10 -7.77 -8.66 -7.33
C PHE A 10 -8.92 -8.64 -6.31
N SER A 11 -9.32 -9.81 -5.78
CA SER A 11 -10.36 -9.90 -4.74
C SER A 11 -9.96 -9.17 -3.46
N ALA A 12 -8.68 -9.23 -3.06
CA ALA A 12 -8.18 -8.52 -1.89
C ALA A 12 -8.25 -6.99 -2.10
N TRP A 13 -7.83 -6.49 -3.27
CA TRP A 13 -7.97 -5.08 -3.62
C TRP A 13 -9.42 -4.62 -3.63
N PHE A 14 -10.30 -5.43 -4.20
CA PHE A 14 -11.74 -5.14 -4.26
C PHE A 14 -12.35 -5.05 -2.85
N LEU A 15 -11.99 -5.98 -1.97
CA LEU A 15 -12.44 -5.98 -0.58
C LEU A 15 -11.95 -4.72 0.17
N VAL A 16 -10.67 -4.37 0.04
CA VAL A 16 -10.12 -3.16 0.67
C VAL A 16 -10.80 -1.90 0.13
N ALA A 17 -11.04 -1.83 -1.18
CA ALA A 17 -11.75 -0.69 -1.80
C ALA A 17 -13.19 -0.54 -1.26
N ILE A 18 -13.93 -1.65 -1.15
CA ILE A 18 -15.29 -1.64 -0.57
C ILE A 18 -15.24 -1.17 0.89
N LEU A 19 -14.35 -1.76 1.69
CA LEU A 19 -14.23 -1.40 3.11
C LEU A 19 -13.86 0.07 3.28
N HIS A 20 -12.87 0.56 2.52
CA HIS A 20 -12.45 1.96 2.56
C HIS A 20 -13.60 2.90 2.18
N THR A 21 -14.31 2.61 1.08
CA THR A 21 -15.47 3.39 0.65
C THR A 21 -16.56 3.40 1.71
N PHE A 22 -16.89 2.24 2.27
CA PHE A 22 -17.89 2.12 3.32
C PHE A 22 -17.52 2.94 4.56
N VAL A 23 -16.29 2.81 5.06
CA VAL A 23 -15.80 3.53 6.23
C VAL A 23 -15.79 5.05 5.99
N THR A 24 -15.43 5.47 4.76
CA THR A 24 -15.43 6.89 4.36
C THR A 24 -16.85 7.46 4.29
N VAL A 25 -17.75 6.79 3.56
CA VAL A 25 -19.15 7.26 3.37
C VAL A 25 -19.93 7.25 4.68
N SER A 26 -19.66 6.30 5.56
CA SER A 26 -20.29 6.20 6.88
C SER A 26 -19.65 7.10 7.94
N TRP A 27 -18.69 7.94 7.58
CA TRP A 27 -17.96 8.85 8.50
C TRP A 27 -17.26 8.11 9.66
N LEU A 28 -17.03 6.80 9.55
CA LEU A 28 -16.45 5.98 10.61
C LEU A 28 -15.01 6.39 10.96
N TYR A 29 -14.24 6.91 10.01
CA TYR A 29 -12.91 7.48 10.29
C TYR A 29 -12.96 8.65 11.28
N TRP A 30 -14.09 9.38 11.32
CA TRP A 30 -14.27 10.47 12.27
C TRP A 30 -14.48 9.96 13.70
N TYR A 31 -15.24 8.87 13.84
CA TYR A 31 -15.54 8.28 15.14
C TYR A 31 -14.48 7.31 15.63
N TYR A 32 -13.82 6.61 14.71
CA TYR A 32 -12.86 5.54 14.99
C TYR A 32 -11.57 5.78 14.20
N THR A 33 -10.74 6.70 14.68
CA THR A 33 -9.46 7.09 14.01
C THR A 33 -8.50 5.91 13.82
N TRP A 34 -8.56 4.89 14.69
CA TRP A 34 -7.73 3.68 14.58
C TRP A 34 -8.03 2.84 13.33
N LEU A 35 -9.18 3.03 12.66
CA LEU A 35 -9.53 2.30 11.43
C LEU A 35 -8.60 2.67 10.26
N ASP A 36 -7.95 3.81 10.31
CA ASP A 36 -6.98 4.23 9.31
C ASP A 36 -5.73 3.34 9.32
N ILE A 37 -5.32 2.90 10.51
CA ILE A 37 -4.15 2.02 10.70
C ILE A 37 -4.22 0.73 9.85
N PRO A 38 -5.23 -0.16 9.99
CA PRO A 38 -5.32 -1.36 9.16
C PRO A 38 -5.51 -1.06 7.68
N MET A 39 -6.07 0.08 7.31
CA MET A 39 -6.23 0.47 5.91
C MET A 39 -4.90 0.82 5.27
N HIS A 40 -4.07 1.67 5.90
CA HIS A 40 -2.72 2.00 5.43
C HIS A 40 -1.83 0.76 5.35
N PHE A 41 -1.88 -0.11 6.36
CA PHE A 41 -1.15 -1.38 6.35
C PHE A 41 -1.55 -2.26 5.17
N SER A 42 -2.85 -2.49 4.99
CA SER A 42 -3.39 -3.40 3.96
C SER A 42 -3.10 -2.87 2.55
N CYS A 43 -3.31 -1.57 2.32
CA CYS A 43 -3.02 -0.93 1.03
C CYS A 43 -1.53 -1.06 0.67
N ALA A 44 -0.62 -0.74 1.58
CA ALA A 44 0.81 -0.82 1.33
C ALA A 44 1.29 -2.27 1.13
N PHE A 45 0.76 -3.21 1.91
CA PHE A 45 1.03 -4.64 1.74
C PHE A 45 0.58 -5.14 0.35
N LEU A 46 -0.65 -4.81 -0.05
CA LEU A 46 -1.19 -5.20 -1.35
C LEU A 46 -0.47 -4.52 -2.51
N LEU A 47 -0.08 -3.26 -2.37
CA LEU A 47 0.68 -2.52 -3.37
C LEU A 47 2.01 -3.23 -3.67
N MET A 48 2.78 -3.53 -2.62
CA MET A 48 4.05 -4.24 -2.76
C MET A 48 3.87 -5.65 -3.32
N THR A 49 2.84 -6.38 -2.86
CA THR A 49 2.48 -7.70 -3.40
C THR A 49 2.15 -7.62 -4.90
N THR A 50 1.41 -6.60 -5.30
CA THR A 50 1.05 -6.34 -6.71
C THR A 50 2.29 -6.07 -7.55
N TRP A 51 3.22 -5.26 -7.04
CA TRP A 51 4.50 -5.01 -7.71
C TRP A 51 5.25 -6.30 -7.99
N PHE A 52 5.43 -7.16 -6.98
CA PHE A 52 6.11 -8.45 -7.16
C PHE A 52 5.33 -9.41 -8.06
N TYR A 53 4.01 -9.37 -8.07
CA TYR A 53 3.20 -10.13 -9.01
C TYR A 53 3.53 -9.76 -10.46
N PHE A 54 3.59 -8.47 -10.77
CA PHE A 54 3.92 -8.00 -12.12
C PHE A 54 5.38 -8.25 -12.49
N LEU A 55 6.32 -8.08 -11.57
CA LEU A 55 7.73 -8.44 -11.79
C LEU A 55 7.88 -9.91 -12.20
N ASN A 56 7.11 -10.81 -11.60
CA ASN A 56 7.14 -12.23 -11.97
C ASN A 56 6.50 -12.52 -13.34
N LYS A 57 5.70 -11.60 -13.88
CA LYS A 57 4.99 -11.80 -15.15
C LYS A 57 5.71 -11.20 -16.35
N LYS A 58 6.53 -10.17 -16.14
CA LYS A 58 7.12 -9.40 -17.24
C LYS A 58 8.62 -9.17 -17.02
N GLU A 59 9.45 -9.77 -17.86
CA GLU A 59 10.91 -9.62 -17.80
C GLU A 59 11.37 -8.16 -17.95
N CYS A 60 10.70 -7.36 -18.79
CA CYS A 60 11.03 -5.94 -18.92
C CYS A 60 10.90 -5.16 -17.61
N LEU A 61 9.98 -5.56 -16.72
CA LEU A 61 9.83 -4.94 -15.40
C LEU A 61 10.95 -5.36 -14.45
N LYS A 62 11.51 -6.55 -14.59
CA LYS A 62 12.67 -6.98 -13.79
C LYS A 62 13.88 -6.12 -14.11
N GLU A 63 14.14 -5.84 -15.40
CA GLU A 63 15.23 -4.96 -15.80
C GLU A 63 14.99 -3.52 -15.30
N LEU A 64 13.76 -3.05 -15.36
CA LEU A 64 13.39 -1.74 -14.86
C LEU A 64 13.61 -1.63 -13.34
N ALA A 65 13.25 -2.66 -12.57
CA ALA A 65 13.40 -2.70 -11.12
C ALA A 65 14.87 -2.67 -10.64
N LYS A 66 15.84 -2.95 -11.52
CA LYS A 66 17.27 -2.80 -11.22
C LYS A 66 17.68 -1.32 -11.15
N LYS A 67 16.93 -0.41 -11.76
CA LYS A 67 17.21 1.02 -11.67
C LYS A 67 16.77 1.56 -10.31
N PRO A 68 17.57 2.43 -9.64
CA PRO A 68 17.27 2.92 -8.30
C PRO A 68 15.88 3.55 -8.15
N ILE A 69 15.43 4.32 -9.14
CA ILE A 69 14.13 5.01 -9.13
C ILE A 69 12.93 4.05 -9.18
N PHE A 70 13.14 2.83 -9.69
CA PHE A 70 12.12 1.78 -9.75
C PHE A 70 12.30 0.71 -8.66
N ASN A 71 13.17 0.98 -7.69
CA ASN A 71 13.28 0.14 -6.51
C ASN A 71 11.92 0.09 -5.80
N PRO A 72 11.40 -1.11 -5.49
CA PRO A 72 10.07 -1.26 -4.91
C PRO A 72 9.89 -0.52 -3.58
N ILE A 73 10.94 -0.42 -2.77
CA ILE A 73 10.89 0.31 -1.50
C ILE A 73 10.82 1.82 -1.75
N PHE A 74 11.60 2.33 -2.71
CA PHE A 74 11.54 3.75 -3.07
C PHE A 74 10.16 4.14 -3.62
N LEU A 75 9.59 3.31 -4.52
CA LEU A 75 8.25 3.53 -5.06
C LEU A 75 7.19 3.47 -3.96
N LEU A 76 7.31 2.54 -3.01
CA LEU A 76 6.40 2.45 -1.87
C LEU A 76 6.40 3.75 -1.06
N ILE A 77 7.57 4.25 -0.69
CA ILE A 77 7.72 5.50 0.07
C ILE A 77 7.10 6.67 -0.69
N LEU A 78 7.40 6.78 -1.99
CA LEU A 78 6.85 7.83 -2.85
C LEU A 78 5.32 7.80 -2.88
N ILE A 79 4.72 6.61 -3.01
CA ILE A 79 3.26 6.46 -3.07
C ILE A 79 2.62 6.80 -1.72
N ILE A 80 3.20 6.33 -0.61
CA ILE A 80 2.67 6.64 0.73
C ILE A 80 2.68 8.16 0.97
N ILE A 81 3.79 8.84 0.67
CA ILE A 81 3.89 10.30 0.82
C ILE A 81 2.89 11.02 -0.11
N SER A 82 2.78 10.58 -1.36
CA SER A 82 1.83 11.16 -2.31
C SER A 82 0.38 11.01 -1.84
N TRP A 83 0.05 9.89 -1.19
CA TRP A 83 -1.27 9.67 -0.61
C TRP A 83 -1.58 10.65 0.52
N GLU A 84 -0.63 10.89 1.43
CA GLU A 84 -0.79 11.87 2.50
C GLU A 84 -1.01 13.29 1.95
N ILE A 85 -0.22 13.68 0.94
CA ILE A 85 -0.39 14.98 0.26
C ILE A 85 -1.78 15.07 -0.38
N PHE A 86 -2.24 13.99 -1.03
CA PHE A 86 -3.56 13.94 -1.65
C PHE A 86 -4.69 14.10 -0.62
N GLN A 87 -4.60 13.42 0.53
CA GLN A 87 -5.57 13.58 1.62
C GLN A 87 -5.64 15.01 2.16
N LEU A 88 -4.48 15.69 2.26
CA LEU A 88 -4.42 17.11 2.61
C LEU A 88 -5.17 18.00 1.61
N THR A 89 -4.99 17.76 0.33
CA THR A 89 -5.65 18.55 -0.72
C THR A 89 -7.16 18.35 -0.77
N LEU A 90 -7.64 17.17 -0.36
CA LEU A 90 -9.08 16.87 -0.26
C LEU A 90 -9.74 17.45 1.01
N GLY A 91 -8.97 18.12 1.87
CA GLY A 91 -9.50 18.72 3.08
C GLY A 91 -9.84 17.69 4.16
N LYS A 92 -9.06 16.62 4.30
CA LYS A 92 -9.15 15.73 5.48
C LYS A 92 -9.16 16.62 6.71
N PRO A 93 -10.18 16.54 7.58
CA PRO A 93 -10.28 17.43 8.72
C PRO A 93 -9.03 17.29 9.57
N MET A 94 -8.31 18.40 9.74
CA MET A 94 -7.13 18.43 10.59
C MET A 94 -7.57 18.16 12.03
N SER A 95 -7.33 16.94 12.50
CA SER A 95 -7.36 16.68 13.94
C SER A 95 -6.29 17.54 14.61
N SER A 96 -6.48 17.90 15.87
CA SER A 96 -5.46 18.58 16.68
C SER A 96 -4.12 17.82 16.72
N ASN A 97 -4.09 16.55 16.31
CA ASN A 97 -2.94 15.65 16.26
C ASN A 97 -2.58 15.20 14.84
N TYR A 98 -2.91 15.98 13.80
CA TYR A 98 -2.67 15.63 12.41
C TYR A 98 -1.24 15.12 12.12
N ILE A 99 -0.21 15.77 12.70
CA ILE A 99 1.19 15.36 12.50
C ILE A 99 1.45 13.95 13.05
N ASN A 100 0.86 13.61 14.19
CA ASN A 100 1.02 12.27 14.78
C ASN A 100 0.24 11.22 13.98
N ASP A 101 -0.92 11.55 13.48
CA ASP A 101 -1.73 10.72 12.60
C ASP A 101 -0.94 10.36 11.32
N THR A 102 -0.48 11.37 10.58
CA THR A 102 0.35 11.18 9.38
C THR A 102 1.63 10.36 9.67
N ARG A 103 2.29 10.59 10.80
CA ARG A 103 3.47 9.77 11.17
C ARG A 103 3.10 8.31 11.38
N THR A 104 1.99 8.05 12.06
CA THR A 104 1.50 6.67 12.29
C THR A 104 1.18 6.00 10.96
N ASP A 105 0.49 6.67 10.07
CA ASP A 105 0.10 6.17 8.75
C ASP A 105 1.32 5.84 7.88
N LEU A 106 2.35 6.72 7.88
CA LEU A 106 3.62 6.47 7.20
C LEU A 106 4.32 5.24 7.76
N VAL A 107 4.44 5.13 9.09
CA VAL A 107 5.13 4.00 9.75
C VAL A 107 4.39 2.70 9.48
N VAL A 108 3.07 2.68 9.65
CA VAL A 108 2.24 1.50 9.44
C VAL A 108 2.24 1.06 7.97
N GLY A 109 2.15 2.01 7.04
CA GLY A 109 2.28 1.74 5.61
C GLY A 109 3.64 1.14 5.26
N LEU A 110 4.73 1.69 5.80
CA LEU A 110 6.08 1.13 5.61
C LEU A 110 6.18 -0.30 6.15
N ILE A 111 5.65 -0.57 7.34
CA ILE A 111 5.65 -1.92 7.94
C ILE A 111 4.89 -2.90 7.03
N GLY A 112 3.68 -2.54 6.57
CA GLY A 112 2.89 -3.38 5.67
C GLY A 112 3.62 -3.69 4.37
N GLY A 113 4.20 -2.67 3.73
CA GLY A 113 4.96 -2.83 2.49
C GLY A 113 6.24 -3.65 2.67
N LEU A 114 7.01 -3.41 3.74
CA LEU A 114 8.22 -4.17 4.04
C LEU A 114 7.94 -5.63 4.36
N LEU A 115 6.87 -5.94 5.09
CA LEU A 115 6.46 -7.32 5.30
C LEU A 115 6.18 -8.03 3.98
N SER A 116 5.42 -7.42 3.09
CA SER A 116 5.20 -7.96 1.74
C SER A 116 6.52 -8.11 0.96
N TYR A 117 7.42 -7.12 1.05
CA TYR A 117 8.73 -7.19 0.43
C TYR A 117 9.51 -8.43 0.89
N PHE A 118 9.62 -8.67 2.20
CA PHE A 118 10.35 -9.84 2.72
C PHE A 118 9.72 -11.17 2.29
N PHE A 119 8.39 -11.26 2.22
CA PHE A 119 7.71 -12.48 1.77
C PHE A 119 7.91 -12.79 0.29
N PHE A 120 8.00 -11.78 -0.57
CA PHE A 120 7.97 -11.98 -2.02
C PHE A 120 9.30 -11.72 -2.73
N SER A 121 10.21 -10.91 -2.17
CA SER A 121 11.49 -10.56 -2.81
C SER A 121 12.37 -11.79 -3.04
N SER A 122 12.51 -12.66 -2.05
CA SER A 122 13.31 -13.89 -2.15
C SER A 122 12.81 -14.86 -3.23
N ARG A 123 11.50 -14.80 -3.53
CA ARG A 123 10.87 -15.67 -4.54
C ARG A 123 10.94 -15.08 -5.95
N THR A 124 11.23 -13.79 -6.09
CA THR A 124 11.18 -13.08 -7.37
C THR A 124 12.56 -12.65 -7.85
N ILE A 125 13.41 -12.14 -6.96
CA ILE A 125 14.73 -11.56 -7.31
C ILE A 125 15.83 -12.62 -7.24
N GLY A 126 15.61 -13.71 -6.51
CA GLY A 126 16.58 -14.81 -6.33
C GLY A 126 16.56 -15.89 -7.43
N LYS A 127 15.83 -15.67 -8.52
CA LYS A 127 15.81 -16.51 -9.73
C LYS A 127 16.32 -15.70 -10.91
#